data_0ace3b40da3523c76e036ec96226740e
#
_entry.id   0ace3b40da3523c76e036ec96226740e
#
_cell.length_a   1.000
_cell.length_b   1.000
_cell.length_c   1.000
_cell.angle_alpha   90.00
_cell.angle_beta   90.00
_cell.angle_gamma   90.00
#
_symmetry.space_group_name_H-M   'P 1'
#
loop_
_entity.id
_entity.type
_entity.pdbx_description
1 polymer ?
#
loop_
_entity_poly.entity_id
_entity_poly.type
_entity_poly.pdbx_seq_one_letter_code
_entity_poly.pdbx_strand_id
1 'polypeptide(L)'
;EPVVEETTTEPENRNQPLGIQKELQAVATGEVIPLAKVNDPVFSKKMMGDGFAVIPVTGEVVAPIAGKIISVFPTKHAIGLETKEGVEVLIHMGIDTVQLKQPAFEIFVTEGQNVEAGTKLAQIDLDSLKKEDKDPTVIVVFTNNKVNELTITHLGNAKAGFVIGN
;
A
#
# COMPACT_ATOMS: atom_id res chain seq x y z
N GLU A 1 23.39 -0.20 -22.33
CA GLU A 1 23.11 0.19 -22.05
C GLU A 1 22.85 0.75 -21.75
N PRO A 2 23.08 0.62 -21.91
CA PRO A 2 22.73 1.40 -21.67
C PRO A 2 22.34 2.11 -21.19
N VAL A 3 22.50 2.25 -21.20
CA VAL A 3 21.98 3.03 -20.83
C VAL A 3 21.52 3.77 -20.60
N VAL A 4 21.66 3.91 -20.80
CA VAL A 4 21.12 4.81 -20.65
C VAL A 4 20.34 5.21 -20.47
N GLU A 5 20.43 4.89 -20.88
CA GLU A 5 19.65 5.50 -20.78
C GLU A 5 19.06 5.77 -19.97
N GLU A 6 19.25 5.50 -19.94
CA GLU A 6 18.69 5.87 -19.20
C GLU A 6 18.66 6.88 -18.54
N THR A 7 18.94 6.94 -18.51
CA THR A 7 19.11 7.98 -17.75
C THR A 7 18.58 9.21 -18.04
N THR A 8 18.55 9.40 -19.00
CA THR A 8 18.26 10.64 -19.39
C THR A 8 16.91 11.09 -19.18
N THR A 9 16.07 10.31 -18.87
CA THR A 9 14.71 10.69 -18.79
C THR A 9 14.38 11.56 -17.62
N GLU A 10 15.22 11.63 -16.66
CA GLU A 10 14.90 12.41 -15.50
C GLU A 10 14.67 13.86 -15.74
N PRO A 11 15.40 14.50 -16.60
CA PRO A 11 15.23 15.95 -16.72
C PRO A 11 13.84 16.36 -17.11
N GLU A 12 13.16 15.56 -17.85
CA GLU A 12 11.84 15.94 -18.30
C GLU A 12 10.85 16.04 -17.17
N ASN A 13 11.13 15.38 -16.08
CA ASN A 13 10.17 15.34 -14.99
C ASN A 13 10.30 16.47 -13.99
N ARG A 14 11.26 17.35 -14.18
CA ARG A 14 11.50 18.39 -13.20
C ARG A 14 10.38 19.38 -13.08
N ASN A 15 9.64 19.59 -14.14
CA ASN A 15 8.58 20.58 -14.14
C ASN A 15 7.23 20.00 -13.78
N GLN A 16 7.19 18.76 -13.37
CA GLN A 16 5.95 18.11 -13.02
C GLN A 16 5.83 17.98 -11.52
N PRO A 17 4.59 17.85 -11.01
CA PRO A 17 4.43 17.57 -9.59
C PRO A 17 5.17 16.30 -9.21
N LEU A 18 5.58 16.20 -7.95
CA LEU A 18 6.16 14.97 -7.47
C LEU A 18 5.15 13.84 -7.64
N GLY A 19 5.62 12.69 -8.02
CA GLY A 19 4.78 11.53 -8.20
C GLY A 19 5.51 10.28 -7.79
N ILE A 20 4.98 9.16 -8.20
CA ILE A 20 5.63 7.89 -7.95
C ILE A 20 6.64 7.68 -9.06
N GLN A 21 7.91 7.65 -8.68
CA GLN A 21 9.00 7.47 -9.64
C GLN A 21 9.51 6.05 -9.68
N LYS A 22 8.92 5.17 -8.86
CA LYS A 22 9.36 3.80 -8.71
C LYS A 22 8.20 2.85 -8.89
N GLU A 23 8.54 1.60 -9.16
CA GLU A 23 7.54 0.57 -9.33
C GLU A 23 6.79 0.33 -8.03
N LEU A 24 5.50 0.06 -8.15
CA LEU A 24 4.66 -0.35 -7.03
C LEU A 24 4.57 -1.86 -7.00
N GLN A 25 4.61 -2.42 -5.81
CA GLN A 25 4.50 -3.85 -5.61
C GLN A 25 3.21 -4.19 -4.89
N ALA A 26 2.68 -5.39 -5.16
CA ALA A 26 1.50 -5.87 -4.44
C ALA A 26 1.81 -5.94 -2.95
N VAL A 27 0.92 -5.39 -2.16
CA VAL A 27 1.11 -5.26 -0.70
C VAL A 27 0.84 -6.57 0.03
N ALA A 28 0.17 -7.50 -0.63
CA ALA A 28 -0.17 -8.81 -0.08
C ALA A 28 -0.35 -9.79 -1.22
N THR A 29 -0.38 -11.08 -0.89
CA THR A 29 -0.66 -12.12 -1.87
C THR A 29 -2.17 -12.28 -1.98
N GLY A 30 -2.71 -12.09 -3.18
CA GLY A 30 -4.14 -12.18 -3.40
C GLY A 30 -4.55 -11.50 -4.69
N GLU A 31 -5.79 -11.07 -4.75
CA GLU A 31 -6.34 -10.43 -5.92
C GLU A 31 -6.17 -8.92 -5.84
N VAL A 32 -5.44 -8.34 -6.79
CA VAL A 32 -5.28 -6.88 -6.89
C VAL A 32 -6.53 -6.33 -7.56
N ILE A 33 -7.17 -5.36 -6.91
CA ILE A 33 -8.39 -4.73 -7.42
C ILE A 33 -8.20 -3.21 -7.46
N PRO A 34 -8.95 -2.53 -8.33
CA PRO A 34 -8.94 -1.05 -8.30
C PRO A 34 -9.61 -0.55 -7.03
N LEU A 35 -9.18 0.63 -6.60
CA LEU A 35 -9.70 1.21 -5.36
C LEU A 35 -11.22 1.38 -5.41
N ALA A 36 -11.77 1.67 -6.58
CA ALA A 36 -13.21 1.85 -6.75
C ALA A 36 -14.03 0.63 -6.37
N LYS A 37 -13.41 -0.56 -6.32
CA LYS A 37 -14.12 -1.79 -5.98
C LYS A 37 -14.03 -2.16 -4.50
N VAL A 38 -13.35 -1.37 -3.70
CA VAL A 38 -13.26 -1.60 -2.26
C VAL A 38 -14.65 -1.39 -1.63
N ASN A 39 -15.00 -2.27 -0.70
CA ASN A 39 -16.32 -2.23 -0.07
C ASN A 39 -16.36 -1.22 1.08
N ASP A 40 -15.99 0.00 0.80
CA ASP A 40 -15.98 1.11 1.76
C ASP A 40 -16.03 2.41 0.96
N PRO A 41 -17.06 3.25 1.14
CA PRO A 41 -17.23 4.44 0.29
C PRO A 41 -16.12 5.47 0.46
N VAL A 42 -15.50 5.56 1.64
CA VAL A 42 -14.40 6.52 1.84
C VAL A 42 -13.24 6.18 0.92
N PHE A 43 -12.90 4.90 0.81
CA PHE A 43 -11.80 4.47 -0.05
C PHE A 43 -12.23 4.37 -1.51
N SER A 44 -13.39 3.77 -1.78
CA SER A 44 -13.82 3.53 -3.16
C SER A 44 -14.11 4.81 -3.92
N LYS A 45 -14.50 5.87 -3.22
CA LYS A 45 -14.73 7.18 -3.84
C LYS A 45 -13.49 8.05 -3.82
N LYS A 46 -12.36 7.49 -3.42
CA LYS A 46 -11.07 8.17 -3.41
C LYS A 46 -11.07 9.42 -2.53
N MET A 47 -11.85 9.41 -1.47
CA MET A 47 -11.95 10.55 -0.57
C MET A 47 -10.65 10.79 0.20
N MET A 48 -9.86 9.75 0.43
CA MET A 48 -8.55 9.87 1.09
C MET A 48 -7.40 9.93 0.09
N GLY A 49 -7.67 9.73 -1.19
CA GLY A 49 -6.66 9.71 -2.24
C GLY A 49 -6.83 8.52 -3.15
N ASP A 50 -5.99 8.45 -4.18
CA ASP A 50 -5.99 7.33 -5.10
C ASP A 50 -5.11 6.21 -4.58
N GLY A 51 -5.27 5.02 -5.12
CA GLY A 51 -4.49 3.87 -4.71
C GLY A 51 -4.98 2.59 -5.34
N PHE A 52 -4.78 1.50 -4.60
CA PHE A 52 -5.24 0.17 -5.03
C PHE A 52 -5.52 -0.65 -3.79
N ALA A 53 -6.03 -1.85 -4.00
CA ALA A 53 -6.27 -2.77 -2.89
C ALA A 53 -5.96 -4.20 -3.31
N VAL A 54 -5.76 -5.07 -2.32
CA VAL A 54 -5.55 -6.50 -2.54
C VAL A 54 -6.49 -7.25 -1.60
N ILE A 55 -7.22 -8.22 -2.16
CA ILE A 55 -8.02 -9.14 -1.36
C ILE A 55 -7.08 -10.29 -1.00
N PRO A 56 -6.59 -10.35 0.25
CA PRO A 56 -5.49 -11.26 0.56
C PRO A 56 -5.96 -12.70 0.75
N VAL A 57 -5.11 -13.64 0.34
CA VAL A 57 -5.33 -15.07 0.62
C VAL A 57 -4.34 -15.57 1.66
N THR A 58 -3.30 -14.78 1.98
CA THR A 58 -2.40 -15.04 3.10
C THR A 58 -2.27 -13.77 3.91
N GLY A 59 -1.81 -13.88 5.15
CA GLY A 59 -1.78 -12.75 6.06
C GLY A 59 -0.56 -11.85 5.97
N GLU A 60 0.42 -12.18 5.14
CA GLU A 60 1.63 -11.37 5.06
C GLU A 60 1.37 -10.05 4.32
N VAL A 61 1.80 -8.94 4.93
CA VAL A 61 1.69 -7.60 4.35
C VAL A 61 3.09 -7.04 4.19
N VAL A 62 3.41 -6.58 2.99
CA VAL A 62 4.74 -6.05 2.67
C VAL A 62 4.63 -4.60 2.20
N ALA A 63 5.76 -3.88 2.23
CA ALA A 63 5.79 -2.50 1.77
C ALA A 63 5.60 -2.47 0.25
N PRO A 64 4.62 -1.68 -0.24
CA PRO A 64 4.39 -1.59 -1.69
C PRO A 64 5.41 -0.71 -2.40
N ILE A 65 6.14 0.11 -1.65
CA ILE A 65 7.14 1.02 -2.17
C ILE A 65 8.11 1.33 -1.02
N ALA A 66 9.35 1.66 -1.36
CA ALA A 66 10.35 2.01 -0.35
C ALA A 66 10.02 3.34 0.31
N GLY A 67 10.33 3.46 1.58
CA GLY A 67 10.13 4.70 2.30
C GLY A 67 10.43 4.57 3.77
N LYS A 68 10.01 5.58 4.53
CA LYS A 68 10.19 5.64 5.97
C LYS A 68 8.85 5.44 6.65
N ILE A 69 8.81 4.63 7.68
CA ILE A 69 7.59 4.42 8.47
C ILE A 69 7.36 5.69 9.30
N ILE A 70 6.28 6.40 9.03
CA ILE A 70 5.98 7.64 9.73
C ILE A 70 4.91 7.47 10.80
N SER A 71 4.13 6.40 10.75
CA SER A 71 3.18 6.11 11.81
C SER A 71 2.82 4.64 11.85
N VAL A 72 2.56 4.15 13.05
CA VAL A 72 1.94 2.84 13.28
C VAL A 72 0.76 3.13 14.18
N PHE A 73 -0.43 2.88 13.69
CA PHE A 73 -1.64 3.22 14.44
C PHE A 73 -1.74 2.35 15.70
N PRO A 74 -2.19 2.91 16.82
CA PRO A 74 -2.25 2.15 18.08
C PRO A 74 -3.09 0.88 17.98
N THR A 75 -4.12 0.88 17.13
CA THR A 75 -4.95 -0.29 16.90
C THR A 75 -4.30 -1.28 15.94
N LYS A 76 -3.13 -0.93 15.38
CA LYS A 76 -2.31 -1.80 14.52
C LYS A 76 -2.97 -2.15 13.18
N HIS A 77 -4.08 -1.54 12.84
CA HIS A 77 -4.78 -1.81 11.59
C HIS A 77 -4.25 -0.98 10.42
N ALA A 78 -3.38 -0.02 10.67
CA ALA A 78 -2.88 0.85 9.62
C ALA A 78 -1.45 1.29 9.89
N ILE A 79 -0.69 1.47 8.81
CA ILE A 79 0.69 1.92 8.83
C ILE A 79 0.83 3.05 7.83
N GLY A 80 1.47 4.15 8.23
CA GLY A 80 1.80 5.25 7.34
C GLY A 80 3.26 5.19 6.94
N LEU A 81 3.53 5.47 5.67
CA LEU A 81 4.87 5.42 5.10
C LEU A 81 5.06 6.65 4.22
N GLU A 82 6.26 7.21 4.20
CA GLU A 82 6.57 8.36 3.35
C GLU A 82 7.79 8.05 2.50
N THR A 83 7.68 8.24 1.18
CA THR A 83 8.80 8.01 0.28
C THR A 83 9.81 9.16 0.37
N LYS A 84 10.99 8.97 -0.23
CA LYS A 84 11.99 10.04 -0.29
C LYS A 84 11.47 11.28 -0.97
N GLU A 85 10.58 11.11 -1.93
CA GLU A 85 9.99 12.21 -2.68
C GLU A 85 8.88 12.93 -1.92
N GLY A 86 8.55 12.46 -0.72
CA GLY A 86 7.50 13.08 0.09
C GLY A 86 6.11 12.56 -0.18
N VAL A 87 5.98 11.45 -0.90
CA VAL A 87 4.68 10.84 -1.14
C VAL A 87 4.26 10.07 0.11
N GLU A 88 3.07 10.38 0.63
CA GLU A 88 2.55 9.71 1.82
C GLU A 88 1.64 8.57 1.42
N VAL A 89 1.89 7.41 2.01
CA VAL A 89 1.20 6.17 1.68
C VAL A 89 0.59 5.61 2.95
N LEU A 90 -0.71 5.36 2.92
CA LEU A 90 -1.41 4.70 4.02
C LEU A 90 -1.69 3.27 3.61
N ILE A 91 -1.29 2.33 4.46
CA ILE A 91 -1.57 0.91 4.28
C ILE A 91 -2.59 0.54 5.35
N HIS A 92 -3.82 0.31 4.92
CA HIS A 92 -4.95 0.06 5.81
C HIS A 92 -5.34 -1.41 5.70
N MET A 93 -5.28 -2.12 6.80
CA MET A 93 -5.49 -3.57 6.80
C MET A 93 -6.90 -3.90 7.25
N GLY A 94 -7.72 -4.29 6.29
CA GLY A 94 -9.10 -4.65 6.52
C GLY A 94 -10.04 -3.45 6.54
N ILE A 95 -11.34 -3.74 6.52
CA ILE A 95 -12.39 -2.73 6.55
C ILE A 95 -13.07 -2.82 7.91
N ASP A 96 -13.21 -1.67 8.57
CA ASP A 96 -13.79 -1.56 9.92
C ASP A 96 -13.00 -2.37 10.96
N THR A 97 -11.70 -2.55 10.74
CA THR A 97 -10.89 -3.37 11.63
C THR A 97 -10.35 -2.61 12.84
N VAL A 98 -10.67 -1.34 12.95
CA VAL A 98 -10.33 -0.58 14.16
C VAL A 98 -11.14 -1.05 15.37
N GLN A 99 -12.27 -1.70 15.14
CA GLN A 99 -13.19 -2.10 16.19
C GLN A 99 -13.15 -3.60 16.51
N LEU A 100 -12.02 -4.25 16.27
CA LEU A 100 -11.90 -5.68 16.54
C LEU A 100 -11.94 -5.98 18.03
N LYS A 101 -12.61 -7.08 18.37
CA LYS A 101 -12.65 -7.56 19.75
C LYS A 101 -11.37 -8.29 20.13
N GLN A 102 -10.72 -8.93 19.14
CA GLN A 102 -9.50 -9.69 19.37
C GLN A 102 -8.39 -9.13 18.50
N PRO A 103 -7.14 -9.10 18.97
CA PRO A 103 -6.03 -8.66 18.14
C PRO A 103 -5.91 -9.54 16.91
N ALA A 104 -5.77 -8.92 15.74
CA ALA A 104 -5.65 -9.65 14.49
C ALA A 104 -4.42 -9.23 13.70
N PHE A 105 -3.63 -8.30 14.21
CA PHE A 105 -2.48 -7.75 13.49
C PHE A 105 -1.21 -7.82 14.32
N GLU A 106 -0.14 -8.28 13.70
CA GLU A 106 1.20 -8.21 14.29
C GLU A 106 2.05 -7.30 13.42
N ILE A 107 2.69 -6.30 14.03
CA ILE A 107 3.46 -5.30 13.30
C ILE A 107 4.95 -5.57 13.52
N PHE A 108 5.73 -5.54 12.44
CA PHE A 108 7.16 -5.86 12.48
C PHE A 108 8.05 -4.66 12.26
N VAL A 109 7.48 -3.47 12.16
CA VAL A 109 8.24 -2.23 11.93
C VAL A 109 7.89 -1.21 12.99
N THR A 110 8.75 -0.19 13.14
CA THR A 110 8.54 0.90 14.10
C THR A 110 8.65 2.23 13.37
N GLU A 111 8.06 3.26 13.98
CA GLU A 111 8.17 4.61 13.44
C GLU A 111 9.62 5.02 13.33
N GLY A 112 9.97 5.64 12.23
CA GLY A 112 11.33 6.08 11.94
C GLY A 112 12.15 5.09 11.14
N GLN A 113 11.68 3.85 11.00
CA GLN A 113 12.41 2.81 10.28
C GLN A 113 12.31 3.01 8.77
N ASN A 114 13.43 2.89 8.07
CA ASN A 114 13.44 2.89 6.61
C ASN A 114 13.22 1.46 6.11
N VAL A 115 12.38 1.30 5.10
CA VAL A 115 12.08 -0.01 4.53
C VAL A 115 12.22 0.03 3.01
N GLU A 116 12.56 -1.11 2.43
CA GLU A 116 12.55 -1.28 0.99
C GLU A 116 11.21 -1.85 0.58
N ALA A 117 10.86 -1.69 -0.70
CA ALA A 117 9.68 -2.35 -1.24
C ALA A 117 9.82 -3.86 -1.03
N GLY A 118 8.76 -4.51 -0.60
CA GLY A 118 8.76 -5.94 -0.31
C GLY A 118 9.14 -6.30 1.11
N THR A 119 9.58 -5.34 1.93
CA THR A 119 9.87 -5.60 3.34
C THR A 119 8.59 -5.97 4.07
N LYS A 120 8.63 -7.02 4.88
CA LYS A 120 7.48 -7.44 5.66
C LYS A 120 7.15 -6.40 6.70
N LEU A 121 5.92 -5.90 6.66
CA LEU A 121 5.44 -4.87 7.57
C LEU A 121 4.58 -5.47 8.68
N ALA A 122 3.74 -6.44 8.34
CA ALA A 122 2.75 -6.93 9.26
C ALA A 122 2.30 -8.33 8.89
N GLN A 123 1.62 -8.99 9.84
CA GLN A 123 0.97 -10.27 9.62
C GLN A 123 -0.48 -10.11 10.09
N ILE A 124 -1.43 -10.45 9.22
CA ILE A 124 -2.84 -10.43 9.54
C ILE A 124 -3.28 -11.83 9.89
N ASP A 125 -4.02 -11.97 11.00
CA ASP A 125 -4.68 -13.24 11.32
C ASP A 125 -6.03 -13.24 10.59
N LEU A 126 -6.03 -13.81 9.40
CA LEU A 126 -7.22 -13.82 8.54
C LEU A 126 -8.38 -14.57 9.19
N ASP A 127 -8.08 -15.63 9.97
CA ASP A 127 -9.13 -16.38 10.64
C ASP A 127 -9.83 -15.53 11.69
N SER A 128 -9.08 -14.71 12.42
CA SER A 128 -9.68 -13.82 13.41
C SER A 128 -10.62 -12.81 12.76
N LEU A 129 -10.23 -12.26 11.61
CA LEU A 129 -11.10 -11.32 10.90
C LEU A 129 -12.35 -12.02 10.40
N LYS A 130 -12.21 -13.24 9.91
CA LYS A 130 -13.35 -14.00 9.43
C LYS A 130 -14.33 -14.30 10.57
N LYS A 131 -13.82 -14.63 11.74
CA LYS A 131 -14.67 -14.90 12.91
C LYS A 131 -15.47 -13.68 13.35
N GLU A 132 -14.94 -12.49 13.13
CA GLU A 132 -15.63 -11.24 13.46
C GLU A 132 -16.36 -10.65 12.27
N ASP A 133 -16.44 -11.40 11.16
CA ASP A 133 -17.14 -11.00 9.96
C ASP A 133 -16.57 -9.68 9.38
N LYS A 134 -15.26 -9.54 9.40
CA LYS A 134 -14.58 -8.37 8.87
C LYS A 134 -13.93 -8.69 7.53
N ASP A 135 -13.99 -7.71 6.63
CA ASP A 135 -13.38 -7.80 5.31
C ASP A 135 -11.86 -7.61 5.46
N PRO A 136 -11.04 -8.56 5.01
CA PRO A 136 -9.58 -8.48 5.19
C PRO A 136 -8.86 -7.67 4.12
N THR A 137 -9.55 -7.06 3.18
CA THR A 137 -8.94 -6.33 2.08
C THR A 137 -7.89 -5.35 2.58
N VAL A 138 -6.70 -5.40 2.00
CA VAL A 138 -5.60 -4.48 2.33
C VAL A 138 -5.63 -3.34 1.33
N ILE A 139 -5.73 -2.12 1.83
CA ILE A 139 -5.95 -0.93 1.00
C ILE A 139 -4.69 -0.06 1.07
N VAL A 140 -4.18 0.35 -0.10
CA VAL A 140 -3.05 1.25 -0.19
C VAL A 140 -3.54 2.56 -0.81
N VAL A 141 -3.37 3.67 -0.08
CA VAL A 141 -3.86 4.98 -0.51
C VAL A 141 -2.72 5.98 -0.44
N PHE A 142 -2.60 6.81 -1.46
CA PHE A 142 -1.65 7.91 -1.49
C PHE A 142 -2.39 9.16 -1.01
N THR A 143 -2.11 9.57 0.22
CA THR A 143 -2.99 10.48 0.95
C THR A 143 -2.68 11.96 0.77
N ASN A 144 -1.53 12.28 0.18
CA ASN A 144 -1.26 13.68 -0.11
C ASN A 144 -1.26 13.90 -1.63
N ASN A 145 -1.19 15.17 -2.04
CA ASN A 145 -1.32 15.51 -3.45
C ASN A 145 0.01 15.45 -4.19
N LYS A 146 0.90 14.54 -3.78
CA LYS A 146 2.20 14.38 -4.41
C LYS A 146 2.17 13.37 -5.56
N VAL A 147 1.09 12.60 -5.67
CA VAL A 147 0.95 11.64 -6.75
C VAL A 147 0.20 12.31 -7.89
N ASN A 148 0.87 12.44 -9.03
CA ASN A 148 0.26 13.06 -10.18
C ASN A 148 -0.71 12.10 -10.86
N GLU A 149 -0.24 10.91 -11.13
CA GLU A 149 -1.06 9.91 -11.82
C GLU A 149 -0.59 8.53 -11.42
N LEU A 150 -1.50 7.70 -10.97
CA LEU A 150 -1.19 6.34 -10.57
C LEU A 150 -1.61 5.40 -11.69
N THR A 151 -0.69 4.56 -12.15
CA THR A 151 -0.96 3.59 -13.19
C THR A 151 -0.82 2.20 -12.62
N ILE A 152 -1.94 1.45 -12.57
CA ILE A 152 -1.93 0.06 -12.17
C ILE A 152 -1.94 -0.79 -13.44
N THR A 153 -0.88 -1.56 -13.64
CA THR A 153 -0.69 -2.33 -14.87
C THR A 153 -1.09 -3.79 -14.72
N HIS A 154 -1.32 -4.26 -13.50
CA HIS A 154 -1.72 -5.63 -13.24
C HIS A 154 -2.87 -5.67 -12.26
N LEU A 155 -3.99 -6.24 -12.68
CA LEU A 155 -5.12 -6.56 -11.80
C LEU A 155 -5.27 -8.07 -11.78
N GLY A 156 -5.86 -8.59 -10.71
CA GLY A 156 -6.03 -10.02 -10.54
C GLY A 156 -4.97 -10.60 -9.60
N ASN A 157 -4.77 -11.89 -9.65
CA ASN A 157 -3.93 -12.57 -8.68
C ASN A 157 -2.47 -12.18 -8.80
N ALA A 158 -1.84 -11.90 -7.66
CA ALA A 158 -0.43 -11.56 -7.57
C ALA A 158 0.11 -12.03 -6.23
N LYS A 159 1.41 -12.29 -6.19
CA LYS A 159 2.10 -12.55 -4.92
C LYS A 159 2.59 -11.24 -4.34
N ALA A 160 2.67 -11.19 -3.01
CA ALA A 160 3.26 -10.03 -2.33
C ALA A 160 4.63 -9.74 -2.94
N GLY A 161 4.87 -8.47 -3.27
CA GLY A 161 6.11 -8.05 -3.89
C GLY A 161 6.10 -8.04 -5.41
N PHE A 162 5.07 -8.57 -6.05
CA PHE A 162 4.96 -8.56 -7.51
C PHE A 162 4.68 -7.13 -7.99
N VAL A 163 5.39 -6.69 -9.04
CA VAL A 163 5.22 -5.33 -9.56
C VAL A 163 3.85 -5.20 -10.25
N ILE A 164 3.05 -4.25 -9.80
CA ILE A 164 1.68 -4.07 -10.29
C ILE A 164 1.42 -2.68 -10.90
N GLY A 165 2.40 -1.80 -10.86
CA GLY A 165 2.20 -0.47 -11.42
C GLY A 165 3.33 0.48 -11.10
N ASN A 166 3.07 1.75 -11.33
CA ASN A 166 4.01 2.82 -11.00
C ASN A 166 3.31 4.17 -10.90
#